data_e8a1d027c4d843a11760986bce90f68a
#
_entry.id   e8a1d027c4d843a11760986bce90f68a
#
_cell.length_a   1.000
_cell.length_b   1.000
_cell.length_c   1.000
_cell.angle_alpha   90.00
_cell.angle_beta   90.00
_cell.angle_gamma   90.00
#
_symmetry.space_group_name_H-M   'P 1'
#
loop_
_entity.id
_entity.type
_entity.pdbx_description
1 polymer ?
#
loop_
_entity_poly.entity_id
_entity_poly.type
_entity_poly.pdbx_seq_one_letter_code
_entity_poly.pdbx_strand_id
1 'polypeptide(L)'
;MKLVVCDDHAMILDALGTALAYLGYEVTKACRPDEAVEAVRAVQPDVCLLDANYPEGSGLDVIPRIREVSGDTKVVIFSADFSDDLVRRAIALGASGYVRKDRGLPQLVEAIDLAISGHMAIEPSALQRALRSGDPSEHPTWVLSFLTDREWQVLKCVSDGLSTEEIAIQLNVRRSTARTHVQNVLTKLGVHSRLQAAALVSANSPDFSWPRHVR
;
A
#
# COMPACT_ATOMS: atom_id res chain seq x y z
N MET A 1 -3.82 6.16 18.64
CA MET A 1 -3.17 5.78 17.39
C MET A 1 -2.12 6.81 17.05
N LYS A 2 -0.90 6.36 16.77
CA LYS A 2 0.27 7.23 16.57
C LYS A 2 0.52 7.46 15.08
N LEU A 3 0.72 8.70 14.71
CA LEU A 3 1.05 9.09 13.34
C LEU A 3 2.36 9.90 13.30
N VAL A 4 3.16 9.67 12.28
CA VAL A 4 4.21 10.60 11.85
C VAL A 4 3.70 11.29 10.59
N VAL A 5 3.77 12.62 10.55
CA VAL A 5 3.41 13.42 9.38
C VAL A 5 4.64 14.19 8.93
N CYS A 6 5.03 14.00 7.68
CA CYS A 6 6.22 14.62 7.10
C CYS A 6 5.87 15.40 5.84
N ASP A 7 6.13 16.71 5.88
CA ASP A 7 5.88 17.68 4.79
C ASP A 7 6.82 18.86 4.97
N ASP A 8 7.41 19.40 3.91
CA ASP A 8 8.28 20.57 3.97
C ASP A 8 7.52 21.90 4.13
N HIS A 9 6.19 21.86 3.92
CA HIS A 9 5.32 23.00 4.09
C HIS A 9 4.81 23.10 5.54
N ALA A 10 5.40 23.96 6.35
CA ALA A 10 5.03 24.15 7.76
C ALA A 10 3.53 24.38 7.97
N MET A 11 2.88 25.12 7.07
CA MET A 11 1.44 25.39 7.14
C MET A 11 0.60 24.12 6.97
N ILE A 12 1.01 23.20 6.10
CA ILE A 12 0.35 21.91 5.91
C ILE A 12 0.55 21.04 7.15
N LEU A 13 1.78 20.97 7.67
CA LEU A 13 2.08 20.23 8.91
C LEU A 13 1.25 20.72 10.10
N ASP A 14 1.10 22.02 10.25
CA ASP A 14 0.33 22.60 11.36
C ASP A 14 -1.16 22.32 11.20
N ALA A 15 -1.69 22.51 10.00
CA ALA A 15 -3.09 22.22 9.71
C ALA A 15 -3.45 20.74 9.90
N LEU A 16 -2.65 19.85 9.31
CA LEU A 16 -2.87 18.39 9.44
C LEU A 16 -2.66 17.93 10.88
N GLY A 17 -1.58 18.38 11.52
CA GLY A 17 -1.30 18.02 12.91
C GLY A 17 -2.43 18.41 13.86
N THR A 18 -2.98 19.62 13.69
CA THR A 18 -4.11 20.09 14.49
C THR A 18 -5.39 19.30 14.19
N ALA A 19 -5.70 19.10 12.92
CA ALA A 19 -6.91 18.38 12.51
C ALA A 19 -6.89 16.92 12.94
N LEU A 20 -5.77 16.23 12.76
CA LEU A 20 -5.61 14.84 13.16
C LEU A 20 -5.60 14.69 14.69
N ALA A 21 -4.95 15.61 15.42
CA ALA A 21 -4.98 15.62 16.88
C ALA A 21 -6.42 15.82 17.42
N TYR A 22 -7.22 16.69 16.78
CA TYR A 22 -8.63 16.86 17.12
C TYR A 22 -9.46 15.57 16.93
N LEU A 23 -9.06 14.73 15.98
CA LEU A 23 -9.66 13.41 15.74
C LEU A 23 -9.11 12.32 16.68
N GLY A 24 -8.24 12.65 17.62
CA GLY A 24 -7.71 11.73 18.63
C GLY A 24 -6.44 10.99 18.23
N TYR A 25 -5.75 11.41 17.15
CA TYR A 25 -4.45 10.86 16.79
C TYR A 25 -3.31 11.52 17.56
N GLU A 26 -2.31 10.75 17.95
CA GLU A 26 -1.04 11.28 18.46
C GLU A 26 -0.13 11.58 17.26
N VAL A 27 0.11 12.87 16.97
CA VAL A 27 0.82 13.30 15.77
C VAL A 27 2.23 13.77 16.11
N THR A 28 3.23 13.15 15.52
CA THR A 28 4.62 13.61 15.49
C THR A 28 4.89 14.24 14.11
N LYS A 29 5.43 15.46 14.09
CA LYS A 29 5.70 16.21 12.87
C LYS A 29 7.18 16.10 12.49
N ALA A 30 7.46 16.02 11.20
CA ALA A 30 8.77 16.09 10.59
C ALA A 30 8.74 17.03 9.38
N CYS A 31 9.78 17.79 9.16
CA CYS A 31 9.86 18.73 8.04
C CYS A 31 10.70 18.18 6.89
N ARG A 32 11.47 17.12 7.12
CA ARG A 32 12.35 16.49 6.13
C ARG A 32 12.23 14.98 6.16
N PRO A 33 12.49 14.31 5.03
CA PRO A 33 12.40 12.85 4.95
C PRO A 33 13.27 12.11 5.97
N ASP A 34 14.50 12.59 6.22
CA ASP A 34 15.38 11.98 7.22
C ASP A 34 14.83 12.12 8.65
N GLU A 35 14.21 13.25 8.97
CA GLU A 35 13.54 13.44 10.27
C GLU A 35 12.35 12.48 10.44
N ALA A 36 11.65 12.18 9.34
CA ALA A 36 10.58 11.17 9.39
C ALA A 36 11.10 9.79 9.74
N VAL A 37 12.26 9.37 9.20
CA VAL A 37 12.89 8.09 9.55
C VAL A 37 13.24 8.04 11.03
N GLU A 38 13.83 9.11 11.58
CA GLU A 38 14.19 9.19 13.00
C GLU A 38 12.93 9.23 13.89
N ALA A 39 11.90 9.97 13.48
CA ALA A 39 10.63 10.00 14.20
C ALA A 39 9.97 8.61 14.21
N VAL A 40 9.95 7.91 13.08
CA VAL A 40 9.41 6.54 12.99
C VAL A 40 10.20 5.59 13.91
N ARG A 41 11.52 5.68 13.91
CA ARG A 41 12.37 4.87 14.80
C ARG A 41 12.04 5.10 16.28
N ALA A 42 11.85 6.37 16.67
CA ALA A 42 11.61 6.76 18.07
C ALA A 42 10.19 6.42 18.54
N VAL A 43 9.18 6.65 17.69
CA VAL A 43 7.76 6.62 18.09
C VAL A 43 7.10 5.30 17.76
N GLN A 44 7.64 4.55 16.78
CA GLN A 44 7.01 3.34 16.20
C GLN A 44 5.52 3.58 15.90
N PRO A 45 5.20 4.47 14.92
CA PRO A 45 3.83 4.87 14.64
C PRO A 45 3.07 3.78 13.88
N ASP A 46 1.75 3.83 13.95
CA ASP A 46 0.87 2.99 13.14
C ASP A 46 0.96 3.38 11.65
N VAL A 47 1.01 4.71 11.37
CA VAL A 47 1.10 5.23 10.00
C VAL A 47 2.13 6.38 9.93
N CYS A 48 2.90 6.41 8.85
CA CYS A 48 3.71 7.55 8.44
C CYS A 48 3.07 8.17 7.17
N LEU A 49 2.55 9.40 7.30
CA LEU A 49 2.13 10.23 6.17
C LEU A 49 3.36 10.97 5.65
N LEU A 50 3.67 10.80 4.37
CA LEU A 50 4.90 11.31 3.77
C LEU A 50 4.59 12.03 2.46
N ASP A 51 5.02 13.29 2.34
CA ASP A 51 4.97 13.94 1.03
C ASP A 51 5.92 13.26 0.03
N ALA A 52 5.54 13.26 -1.22
CA ALA A 52 6.37 12.73 -2.31
C ALA A 52 7.49 13.68 -2.70
N ASN A 53 7.27 15.00 -2.57
CA ASN A 53 8.14 16.03 -3.15
C ASN A 53 8.76 16.91 -2.06
N TYR A 54 10.08 17.04 -2.12
CA TYR A 54 10.87 17.93 -1.27
C TYR A 54 11.85 18.72 -2.13
N PRO A 55 12.28 19.91 -1.71
CA PRO A 55 13.27 20.70 -2.44
C PRO A 55 14.58 19.94 -2.69
N GLU A 56 14.95 19.05 -1.80
CA GLU A 56 16.20 18.28 -1.83
C GLU A 56 16.07 16.93 -2.54
N GLY A 57 14.87 16.57 -3.02
CA GLY A 57 14.65 15.28 -3.70
C GLY A 57 13.28 14.66 -3.45
N SER A 58 13.18 13.35 -3.60
CA SER A 58 11.93 12.62 -3.46
C SER A 58 11.77 12.03 -2.06
N GLY A 59 10.63 12.31 -1.42
CA GLY A 59 10.25 11.65 -0.17
C GLY A 59 10.10 10.15 -0.30
N LEU A 60 9.91 9.63 -1.52
CA LEU A 60 9.80 8.20 -1.75
C LEU A 60 11.10 7.45 -1.40
N ASP A 61 12.26 8.12 -1.48
CA ASP A 61 13.56 7.48 -1.28
C ASP A 61 13.80 7.01 0.17
N VAL A 62 13.04 7.52 1.13
CA VAL A 62 13.15 7.09 2.53
C VAL A 62 12.20 5.95 2.90
N ILE A 63 11.27 5.55 2.02
CA ILE A 63 10.32 4.45 2.29
C ILE A 63 11.05 3.15 2.71
N PRO A 64 12.10 2.68 1.99
CA PRO A 64 12.82 1.48 2.40
C PRO A 64 13.44 1.61 3.80
N ARG A 65 13.99 2.78 4.13
CA ARG A 65 14.60 3.05 5.44
C ARG A 65 13.54 3.09 6.55
N ILE A 66 12.36 3.66 6.29
CA ILE A 66 11.23 3.63 7.24
C ILE A 66 10.85 2.17 7.52
N ARG A 67 10.73 1.35 6.49
CA ARG A 67 10.39 -0.08 6.63
C ARG A 67 11.47 -0.88 7.36
N GLU A 68 12.73 -0.52 7.20
CA GLU A 68 13.86 -1.14 7.90
C GLU A 68 13.81 -0.85 9.41
N VAL A 69 13.47 0.39 9.80
CA VAL A 69 13.41 0.80 11.22
C VAL A 69 12.09 0.42 11.90
N SER A 70 11.01 0.25 11.11
CA SER A 70 9.70 -0.18 11.60
C SER A 70 8.91 -0.89 10.50
N GLY A 71 8.99 -2.22 10.46
CA GLY A 71 8.30 -3.04 9.46
C GLY A 71 6.77 -3.01 9.55
N ASP A 72 6.23 -2.66 10.70
CA ASP A 72 4.77 -2.60 10.94
C ASP A 72 4.17 -1.24 10.56
N THR A 73 4.96 -0.16 10.53
CA THR A 73 4.51 1.17 10.14
C THR A 73 4.01 1.18 8.70
N LYS A 74 2.79 1.63 8.49
CA LYS A 74 2.21 1.81 7.16
C LYS A 74 2.62 3.15 6.59
N VAL A 75 3.28 3.15 5.43
CA VAL A 75 3.67 4.41 4.77
C VAL A 75 2.59 4.79 3.77
N VAL A 76 1.96 5.94 3.96
CA VAL A 76 0.96 6.52 3.05
C VAL A 76 1.53 7.80 2.47
N ILE A 77 1.65 7.85 1.15
CA ILE A 77 2.07 9.05 0.44
C ILE A 77 0.91 10.02 0.36
N PHE A 78 1.16 11.29 0.73
CA PHE A 78 0.20 12.37 0.70
C PHE A 78 0.78 13.52 -0.12
N SER A 79 0.41 13.62 -1.40
CA SER A 79 1.06 14.52 -2.35
C SER A 79 0.09 15.29 -3.24
N ALA A 80 0.51 16.47 -3.71
CA ALA A 80 -0.19 17.22 -4.75
C ALA A 80 0.03 16.59 -6.15
N ASP A 81 1.20 15.98 -6.37
CA ASP A 81 1.50 15.25 -7.60
C ASP A 81 0.89 13.83 -7.54
N PHE A 82 0.26 13.43 -8.62
CA PHE A 82 -0.43 12.14 -8.75
C PHE A 82 -0.17 11.51 -10.12
N SER A 83 1.06 11.64 -10.61
CA SER A 83 1.47 10.99 -11.85
C SER A 83 1.53 9.47 -11.68
N ASP A 84 1.20 8.74 -12.74
CA ASP A 84 1.17 7.28 -12.72
C ASP A 84 2.56 6.69 -12.40
N ASP A 85 3.64 7.38 -12.79
CA ASP A 85 5.00 6.97 -12.49
C ASP A 85 5.35 7.10 -11.00
N LEU A 86 4.98 8.22 -10.36
CA LEU A 86 5.18 8.40 -8.91
C LEU A 86 4.38 7.40 -8.10
N VAL A 87 3.13 7.16 -8.50
CA VAL A 87 2.28 6.13 -7.87
C VAL A 87 2.94 4.76 -7.98
N ARG A 88 3.37 4.38 -9.20
CA ARG A 88 4.07 3.11 -9.46
C ARG A 88 5.34 2.98 -8.60
N ARG A 89 6.17 4.04 -8.55
CA ARG A 89 7.40 4.07 -7.77
C ARG A 89 7.13 3.97 -6.26
N ALA A 90 6.15 4.71 -5.72
CA ALA A 90 5.77 4.63 -4.31
C ALA A 90 5.38 3.20 -3.92
N ILE A 91 4.57 2.59 -4.77
CA ILE A 91 4.14 1.21 -4.61
C ILE A 91 5.35 0.26 -4.63
N ALA A 92 6.22 0.36 -5.63
CA ALA A 92 7.43 -0.48 -5.77
C ALA A 92 8.35 -0.40 -4.54
N LEU A 93 8.42 0.75 -3.88
CA LEU A 93 9.19 0.98 -2.67
C LEU A 93 8.47 0.50 -1.39
N GLY A 94 7.21 0.08 -1.49
CA GLY A 94 6.44 -0.51 -0.41
C GLY A 94 5.55 0.47 0.36
N ALA A 95 5.09 1.55 -0.28
CA ALA A 95 4.03 2.37 0.28
C ALA A 95 2.73 1.58 0.43
N SER A 96 2.00 1.80 1.51
CA SER A 96 0.70 1.19 1.79
C SER A 96 -0.46 1.98 1.18
N GLY A 97 -0.19 3.20 0.70
CA GLY A 97 -1.20 4.02 0.06
C GLY A 97 -0.61 5.26 -0.63
N TYR A 98 -1.45 5.88 -1.46
CA TYR A 98 -1.14 7.13 -2.15
C TYR A 98 -2.40 7.99 -2.22
N VAL A 99 -2.40 9.14 -1.56
CA VAL A 99 -3.55 10.04 -1.40
C VAL A 99 -3.19 11.43 -1.92
N ARG A 100 -4.13 12.06 -2.61
CA ARG A 100 -3.98 13.42 -3.12
C ARG A 100 -4.23 14.46 -2.02
N LYS A 101 -3.39 15.49 -1.94
CA LYS A 101 -3.55 16.62 -1.00
C LYS A 101 -4.85 17.42 -1.21
N ASP A 102 -5.37 17.43 -2.44
CA ASP A 102 -6.59 18.18 -2.78
C ASP A 102 -7.92 17.47 -2.43
N ARG A 103 -7.88 16.22 -1.94
CA ARG A 103 -9.07 15.45 -1.59
C ARG A 103 -9.65 15.77 -0.20
N GLY A 104 -8.90 16.49 0.61
CA GLY A 104 -9.35 16.92 1.94
C GLY A 104 -9.17 15.86 3.04
N LEU A 105 -9.47 16.28 4.28
CA LEU A 105 -9.24 15.50 5.48
C LEU A 105 -10.05 14.17 5.56
N PRO A 106 -11.33 14.12 5.15
CA PRO A 106 -12.09 12.87 5.25
C PRO A 106 -11.47 11.72 4.45
N GLN A 107 -11.00 11.99 3.22
CA GLN A 107 -10.37 10.99 2.38
C GLN A 107 -9.00 10.56 2.92
N LEU A 108 -8.27 11.49 3.56
CA LEU A 108 -7.02 11.15 4.24
C LEU A 108 -7.26 10.20 5.43
N VAL A 109 -8.27 10.47 6.24
CA VAL A 109 -8.65 9.60 7.37
C VAL A 109 -9.06 8.21 6.88
N GLU A 110 -9.90 8.15 5.86
CA GLU A 110 -10.28 6.87 5.23
C GLU A 110 -9.04 6.09 4.74
N ALA A 111 -8.08 6.77 4.13
CA ALA A 111 -6.84 6.14 3.67
C ALA A 111 -5.97 5.64 4.84
N ILE A 112 -5.91 6.37 5.95
CA ILE A 112 -5.24 5.91 7.18
C ILE A 112 -5.88 4.62 7.67
N ASP A 113 -7.22 4.58 7.77
CA ASP A 113 -7.97 3.41 8.25
C ASP A 113 -7.79 2.20 7.32
N LEU A 114 -7.81 2.40 6.01
CA LEU A 114 -7.54 1.37 5.01
C LEU A 114 -6.13 0.80 5.17
N ALA A 115 -5.12 1.68 5.29
CA ALA A 115 -3.73 1.25 5.44
C ALA A 115 -3.51 0.42 6.71
N ILE A 116 -4.09 0.81 7.85
CA ILE A 116 -4.01 0.08 9.11
C ILE A 116 -4.68 -1.28 9.00
N SER A 117 -5.83 -1.34 8.33
CA SER A 117 -6.56 -2.59 8.09
C SER A 117 -5.85 -3.53 7.10
N GLY A 118 -4.66 -3.14 6.62
CA GLY A 118 -3.88 -3.91 5.65
C GLY A 118 -4.42 -3.84 4.21
N HIS A 119 -5.32 -2.89 3.94
CA HIS A 119 -5.80 -2.61 2.59
C HIS A 119 -4.93 -1.53 1.93
N MET A 120 -4.91 -1.55 0.60
CA MET A 120 -4.22 -0.51 -0.15
C MET A 120 -5.06 0.77 -0.16
N ALA A 121 -4.49 1.85 0.38
CA ALA A 121 -5.11 3.17 0.41
C ALA A 121 -4.79 3.95 -0.87
N ILE A 122 -5.33 3.49 -2.00
CA ILE A 122 -5.14 4.12 -3.32
C ILE A 122 -6.43 4.04 -4.12
N GLU A 123 -6.69 5.06 -4.92
CA GLU A 123 -7.82 5.06 -5.86
C GLU A 123 -7.65 3.93 -6.89
N PRO A 124 -8.65 3.03 -7.07
CA PRO A 124 -8.53 1.88 -7.98
C PRO A 124 -8.15 2.26 -9.41
N SER A 125 -8.66 3.39 -9.91
CA SER A 125 -8.35 3.91 -11.24
C SER A 125 -6.88 4.32 -11.38
N ALA A 126 -6.29 4.91 -10.34
CA ALA A 126 -4.89 5.30 -10.32
C ALA A 126 -3.96 4.08 -10.26
N LEU A 127 -4.31 3.10 -9.44
CA LEU A 127 -3.61 1.83 -9.40
C LEU A 127 -3.59 1.16 -10.79
N GLN A 128 -4.75 1.08 -11.46
CA GLN A 128 -4.83 0.50 -12.80
C GLN A 128 -3.99 1.26 -13.84
N ARG A 129 -3.97 2.60 -13.80
CA ARG A 129 -3.13 3.39 -14.71
C ARG A 129 -1.64 3.15 -14.43
N ALA A 130 -1.23 3.22 -13.17
CA ALA A 130 0.16 2.97 -12.76
C ALA A 130 0.65 1.57 -13.17
N LEU A 131 -0.22 0.57 -13.14
CA LEU A 131 0.09 -0.79 -13.59
C LEU A 131 0.22 -0.91 -15.11
N ARG A 132 -0.54 -0.11 -15.88
CA ARG A 132 -0.50 -0.13 -17.36
C ARG A 132 0.66 0.67 -17.95
N SER A 133 1.19 1.66 -17.24
CA SER A 133 2.29 2.52 -17.71
C SER A 133 3.68 1.89 -17.53
N GLY A 134 3.78 0.71 -16.90
CA GLY A 134 5.02 -0.07 -16.80
C GLY A 134 5.33 -0.87 -18.06
N ASP A 135 6.62 -1.19 -18.28
CA ASP A 135 7.04 -2.08 -19.35
C ASP A 135 6.38 -3.46 -19.15
N PRO A 136 5.67 -4.02 -20.17
CA PRO A 136 5.06 -5.34 -20.06
C PRO A 136 6.05 -6.48 -19.78
N SER A 137 7.36 -6.27 -20.04
CA SER A 137 8.42 -7.24 -19.73
C SER A 137 8.85 -7.20 -18.25
N GLU A 138 8.59 -6.12 -17.54
CA GLU A 138 8.73 -6.03 -16.09
C GLU A 138 7.39 -6.37 -15.41
N HIS A 139 6.99 -7.63 -15.42
CA HIS A 139 5.91 -8.08 -14.54
C HIS A 139 6.37 -7.94 -13.09
N PRO A 140 5.87 -6.95 -12.39
CA PRO A 140 6.50 -6.57 -11.14
C PRO A 140 6.07 -7.55 -10.04
N THR A 141 6.99 -8.39 -9.60
CA THR A 141 6.85 -9.19 -8.35
C THR A 141 6.48 -8.34 -7.14
N TRP A 142 6.76 -7.04 -7.19
CA TRP A 142 6.37 -6.10 -6.13
C TRP A 142 4.86 -5.97 -5.93
N VAL A 143 4.03 -6.21 -6.96
CA VAL A 143 2.55 -6.22 -6.81
C VAL A 143 2.12 -7.27 -5.80
N LEU A 144 2.86 -8.35 -5.71
CA LEU A 144 2.61 -9.42 -4.76
C LEU A 144 2.85 -9.00 -3.31
N SER A 145 3.74 -8.01 -3.07
CA SER A 145 4.01 -7.51 -1.71
C SER A 145 2.84 -6.75 -1.07
N PHE A 146 1.80 -6.41 -1.85
CA PHE A 146 0.59 -5.74 -1.37
C PHE A 146 -0.55 -6.65 -1.00
N LEU A 147 -0.37 -7.94 -1.21
CA LEU A 147 -1.37 -8.89 -0.80
C LEU A 147 -1.30 -9.05 0.71
N THR A 148 -2.43 -8.87 1.37
CA THR A 148 -2.60 -9.28 2.77
C THR A 148 -2.43 -10.80 2.88
N ASP A 149 -2.20 -11.31 4.07
CA ASP A 149 -2.11 -12.75 4.33
C ASP A 149 -3.30 -13.51 3.75
N ARG A 150 -4.49 -12.91 3.86
CA ARG A 150 -5.73 -13.49 3.33
C ARG A 150 -5.76 -13.51 1.81
N GLU A 151 -5.28 -12.47 1.17
CA GLU A 151 -5.19 -12.38 -0.29
C GLU A 151 -4.11 -13.30 -0.85
N TRP A 152 -3.01 -13.51 -0.12
CA TRP A 152 -2.02 -14.52 -0.44
C TRP A 152 -2.63 -15.92 -0.44
N GLN A 153 -3.43 -16.27 0.58
CA GLN A 153 -4.15 -17.53 0.62
C GLN A 153 -5.08 -17.69 -0.58
N VAL A 154 -5.81 -16.62 -0.94
CA VAL A 154 -6.69 -16.61 -2.12
C VAL A 154 -5.89 -16.78 -3.41
N LEU A 155 -4.78 -16.06 -3.56
CA LEU A 155 -3.92 -16.18 -4.75
C LEU A 155 -3.36 -17.59 -4.90
N LYS A 156 -2.97 -18.23 -3.78
CA LYS A 156 -2.53 -19.63 -3.76
C LYS A 156 -3.62 -20.54 -4.29
N CYS A 157 -4.84 -20.43 -3.75
CA CYS A 157 -5.99 -21.21 -4.22
C CYS A 157 -6.30 -20.99 -5.72
N VAL A 158 -6.20 -19.74 -6.19
CA VAL A 158 -6.37 -19.40 -7.61
C VAL A 158 -5.28 -20.05 -8.46
N SER A 159 -4.04 -20.01 -8.01
CA SER A 159 -2.89 -20.62 -8.67
C SER A 159 -2.98 -22.15 -8.74
N ASP A 160 -3.58 -22.76 -7.70
CA ASP A 160 -3.85 -24.20 -7.63
C ASP A 160 -5.11 -24.60 -8.45
N GLY A 161 -5.76 -23.64 -9.11
CA GLY A 161 -6.90 -23.88 -9.99
C GLY A 161 -8.26 -24.06 -9.29
N LEU A 162 -8.36 -23.73 -8.00
CA LEU A 162 -9.59 -23.92 -7.23
C LEU A 162 -10.73 -23.01 -7.73
N SER A 163 -11.94 -23.53 -7.74
CA SER A 163 -13.17 -22.77 -7.99
C SER A 163 -13.49 -21.82 -6.81
N THR A 164 -14.44 -20.89 -7.01
CA THR A 164 -14.86 -20.00 -5.92
C THR A 164 -15.51 -20.75 -4.76
N GLU A 165 -16.19 -21.85 -5.04
CA GLU A 165 -16.80 -22.73 -4.07
C GLU A 165 -15.74 -23.45 -3.20
N GLU A 166 -14.73 -24.00 -3.83
CA GLU A 166 -13.61 -24.67 -3.15
C GLU A 166 -12.79 -23.67 -2.32
N ILE A 167 -12.56 -22.46 -2.85
CA ILE A 167 -11.92 -21.37 -2.09
C ILE A 167 -12.75 -21.01 -0.85
N ALA A 168 -14.08 -20.91 -1.00
CA ALA A 168 -14.98 -20.61 0.12
C ALA A 168 -14.89 -21.66 1.23
N ILE A 169 -14.87 -22.96 0.84
CA ILE A 169 -14.71 -24.07 1.75
C ILE A 169 -13.34 -24.04 2.42
N GLN A 170 -12.27 -23.95 1.64
CA GLN A 170 -10.89 -23.97 2.15
C GLN A 170 -10.59 -22.83 3.10
N LEU A 171 -11.13 -21.66 2.82
CA LEU A 171 -10.92 -20.46 3.63
C LEU A 171 -11.99 -20.27 4.73
N ASN A 172 -12.95 -21.18 4.84
CA ASN A 172 -14.07 -21.14 5.78
C ASN A 172 -14.83 -19.80 5.74
N VAL A 173 -15.22 -19.38 4.53
CA VAL A 173 -16.00 -18.15 4.31
C VAL A 173 -17.21 -18.42 3.41
N ARG A 174 -18.15 -17.48 3.34
CA ARG A 174 -19.26 -17.57 2.40
C ARG A 174 -18.75 -17.43 0.96
N ARG A 175 -19.44 -18.08 0.01
CA ARG A 175 -19.13 -17.98 -1.43
C ARG A 175 -19.05 -16.52 -1.93
N SER A 176 -19.96 -15.65 -1.47
CA SER A 176 -19.94 -14.22 -1.81
C SER A 176 -18.67 -13.54 -1.34
N THR A 177 -18.21 -13.86 -0.12
CA THR A 177 -16.96 -13.34 0.45
C THR A 177 -15.75 -13.84 -0.33
N ALA A 178 -15.70 -15.13 -0.67
CA ALA A 178 -14.63 -15.70 -1.50
C ALA A 178 -14.57 -15.02 -2.87
N ARG A 179 -15.74 -14.76 -3.50
CA ARG A 179 -15.81 -14.03 -4.77
C ARG A 179 -15.24 -12.63 -4.67
N THR A 180 -15.57 -11.89 -3.60
CA THR A 180 -15.04 -10.56 -3.33
C THR A 180 -13.53 -10.61 -3.13
N HIS A 181 -13.00 -11.56 -2.35
CA HIS A 181 -11.57 -11.71 -2.16
C HIS A 181 -10.83 -12.01 -3.47
N VAL A 182 -11.37 -12.91 -4.30
CA VAL A 182 -10.78 -13.19 -5.63
C VAL A 182 -10.77 -11.91 -6.48
N GLN A 183 -11.88 -11.17 -6.52
CA GLN A 183 -11.94 -9.92 -7.29
C GLN A 183 -10.93 -8.88 -6.78
N ASN A 184 -10.78 -8.75 -5.47
CA ASN A 184 -9.79 -7.84 -4.87
C ASN A 184 -8.37 -8.23 -5.24
N VAL A 185 -8.04 -9.53 -5.19
CA VAL A 185 -6.72 -10.03 -5.63
C VAL A 185 -6.47 -9.70 -7.09
N LEU A 186 -7.43 -9.99 -7.99
CA LEU A 186 -7.27 -9.69 -9.42
C LEU A 186 -7.07 -8.18 -9.66
N THR A 187 -7.84 -7.34 -8.95
CA THR A 187 -7.72 -5.87 -9.03
C THR A 187 -6.36 -5.39 -8.54
N LYS A 188 -5.88 -5.89 -7.40
CA LYS A 188 -4.56 -5.55 -6.84
C LYS A 188 -3.41 -6.01 -7.73
N LEU A 189 -3.54 -7.16 -8.36
CA LEU A 189 -2.55 -7.68 -9.32
C LEU A 189 -2.62 -6.99 -10.69
N GLY A 190 -3.63 -6.13 -10.93
CA GLY A 190 -3.83 -5.47 -12.23
C GLY A 190 -4.20 -6.43 -13.35
N VAL A 191 -4.71 -7.62 -13.02
CA VAL A 191 -5.10 -8.66 -13.99
C VAL A 191 -6.62 -8.81 -14.07
N HIS A 192 -7.10 -9.29 -15.21
CA HIS A 192 -8.53 -9.39 -15.50
C HIS A 192 -9.09 -10.80 -15.40
N SER A 193 -8.22 -11.80 -15.22
CA SER A 193 -8.64 -13.19 -15.14
C SER A 193 -7.79 -13.99 -14.14
N ARG A 194 -8.35 -15.08 -13.62
CA ARG A 194 -7.65 -16.03 -12.77
C ARG A 194 -6.45 -16.67 -13.47
N LEU A 195 -6.60 -16.91 -14.78
CA LEU A 195 -5.52 -17.48 -15.59
C LEU A 195 -4.33 -16.50 -15.67
N GLN A 196 -4.60 -15.21 -15.83
CA GLN A 196 -3.55 -14.19 -15.79
C GLN A 196 -2.87 -14.11 -14.41
N ALA A 197 -3.64 -14.21 -13.31
CA ALA A 197 -3.07 -14.23 -11.96
C ALA A 197 -2.19 -15.47 -11.73
N ALA A 198 -2.63 -16.65 -12.18
CA ALA A 198 -1.84 -17.87 -12.10
C ALA A 198 -0.59 -17.81 -12.97
N ALA A 199 -0.69 -17.27 -14.19
CA ALA A 199 0.45 -17.07 -15.10
C ALA A 199 1.49 -16.11 -14.52
N LEU A 200 1.06 -15.03 -13.85
CA LEU A 200 1.94 -14.07 -13.19
C LEU A 200 2.78 -14.75 -12.08
N VAL A 201 2.17 -15.65 -11.31
CA VAL A 201 2.88 -16.44 -10.30
C VAL A 201 3.85 -17.43 -10.96
N SER A 202 3.43 -18.12 -12.03
CA SER A 202 4.24 -19.12 -12.71
C SER A 202 5.43 -18.52 -13.48
N ALA A 203 5.27 -17.34 -14.08
CA ALA A 203 6.33 -16.64 -14.81
C ALA A 203 7.49 -16.20 -13.89
N ASN A 204 7.21 -15.99 -12.62
CA ASN A 204 8.20 -15.59 -11.61
C ASN A 204 8.76 -16.78 -10.80
N SER A 205 8.53 -18.01 -11.25
CA SER A 205 8.82 -19.26 -10.51
C SER A 205 10.26 -19.48 -10.04
N PRO A 206 11.35 -19.03 -10.70
CA PRO A 206 12.71 -19.33 -10.22
C PRO A 206 13.04 -18.64 -8.89
N ASP A 207 12.53 -17.43 -8.66
CA ASP A 207 12.81 -16.62 -7.46
C ASP A 207 11.57 -16.44 -6.56
N PHE A 208 10.41 -16.99 -6.97
CA PHE A 208 9.16 -16.84 -6.25
C PHE A 208 9.04 -17.81 -5.09
N SER A 209 8.99 -17.30 -3.88
CA SER A 209 8.69 -18.09 -2.69
C SER A 209 7.38 -17.66 -2.04
N TRP A 210 6.46 -18.63 -1.87
CA TRP A 210 5.25 -18.39 -1.10
C TRP A 210 5.61 -17.94 0.33
N PRO A 211 4.93 -16.92 0.88
CA PRO A 211 5.08 -16.55 2.29
C PRO A 211 4.88 -17.75 3.22
N ARG A 212 5.59 -17.79 4.35
CA ARG A 212 5.57 -18.95 5.27
C ARG A 212 4.18 -19.35 5.75
N HIS A 213 3.26 -18.39 5.89
CA HIS A 213 1.88 -18.59 6.33
C HIS A 213 0.94 -19.13 5.23
N VAL A 214 1.43 -19.28 4.00
CA VAL A 214 0.66 -19.77 2.84
C VAL A 214 1.20 -21.12 2.32
N ARG A 215 2.31 -21.58 2.89
CA ARG A 215 2.94 -22.88 2.54
C ARG A 215 2.18 -24.07 3.09
#